data_1d67562956a35ddc850cd96b46aa8687
#
_entry.id   1d67562956a35ddc850cd96b46aa8687
#
_cell.length_a   1.000
_cell.length_b   1.000
_cell.length_c   1.000
_cell.angle_alpha   90.00
_cell.angle_beta   90.00
_cell.angle_gamma   90.00
#
_symmetry.space_group_name_H-M   'P 1'
#
loop_
_entity.id
_entity.type
_entity.pdbx_description
1 polymer ?
#
loop_
_entity_poly.entity_id
_entity_poly.type
_entity_poly.pdbx_seq_one_letter_code
_entity_poly.pdbx_strand_id
1 'polypeptide(L)'
;MSAVKGGQNRFAALPARDVRPVQVSHLKQLFELAPRSQLAEAVVEKVNEVLAEHEGKPGSRLHPGQLLLEIEGERVPVPLLTPHWSRKLADGFKPSAVRRHLEYEQLSACLDQDESFDFEKLWRWTDQKELAGKRGGKDFLPPEPLDAESLGLSPRPLDDVALPDDLLEPVAVYLAEEYGCKPALAKAMAQKAAQVRQWCCPKVTELKPGQAVWLAYGTRRMKRGQGRLLAPVVLTLLTLDEQNMGFHTRRELKNLKVRQIERLTAEAWRQDAVLTMLDLELLLNLNGATLRQLLTAYQEHFGVLLPTAGTVLDMGRTLTHKTIVVEMSLEGLSTQQIARRIFHTPEAVDNYLRLFDRVLVLRYFKMPPKLMRQVTGHSLALINEHLALAEKHFPSEKDLVDYLTNRGVELEMDQ
;
A
#
# COMPACT_ATOMS: atom_id res chain seq x y z
N MET A 1 -23.01 26.68 4.87
CA MET A 1 -22.16 25.64 4.23
C MET A 1 -20.74 26.19 4.18
N SER A 2 -19.88 25.81 5.10
CA SER A 2 -18.50 26.30 5.16
C SER A 2 -17.65 25.44 4.22
N ALA A 3 -17.04 26.07 3.22
CA ALA A 3 -16.07 25.46 2.34
C ALA A 3 -14.90 24.91 3.15
N VAL A 4 -14.69 23.60 3.10
CA VAL A 4 -13.51 22.96 3.65
C VAL A 4 -12.30 23.47 2.87
N LYS A 5 -11.46 24.25 3.52
CA LYS A 5 -10.20 24.76 2.96
C LYS A 5 -9.35 23.58 2.47
N GLY A 6 -9.14 23.54 1.16
CA GLY A 6 -8.08 22.97 0.35
C GLY A 6 -7.14 21.88 0.89
N GLY A 7 -7.64 20.81 1.52
CA GLY A 7 -6.89 19.58 1.61
C GLY A 7 -7.16 18.76 0.33
N GLN A 8 -6.11 18.43 -0.44
CA GLN A 8 -6.25 17.54 -1.56
C GLN A 8 -7.01 16.28 -1.08
N ASN A 9 -8.07 15.91 -1.82
CA ASN A 9 -8.83 14.71 -1.52
C ASN A 9 -7.90 13.49 -1.62
N ARG A 10 -7.48 12.96 -0.47
CA ARG A 10 -6.51 11.86 -0.39
C ARG A 10 -7.01 10.56 -1.03
N PHE A 11 -8.33 10.43 -1.22
CA PHE A 11 -8.94 9.25 -1.83
C PHE A 11 -9.15 9.37 -3.34
N ALA A 12 -8.93 10.55 -3.93
CA ALA A 12 -9.19 10.81 -5.35
C ALA A 12 -8.37 9.90 -6.29
N ALA A 13 -7.20 9.44 -5.86
CA ALA A 13 -6.35 8.58 -6.67
C ALA A 13 -6.76 7.09 -6.64
N LEU A 14 -7.61 6.65 -5.70
CA LEU A 14 -8.00 5.24 -5.59
C LEU A 14 -8.87 4.76 -6.77
N PRO A 15 -9.88 5.53 -7.23
CA PRO A 15 -10.67 5.14 -8.40
C PRO A 15 -9.88 5.11 -9.71
N ALA A 16 -8.77 5.85 -9.79
CA ALA A 16 -7.92 5.89 -10.98
C ALA A 16 -6.97 4.68 -11.08
N ARG A 17 -7.01 3.76 -10.12
CA ARG A 17 -6.25 2.51 -10.15
C ARG A 17 -6.95 1.47 -11.01
N ASP A 18 -7.09 1.77 -12.29
CA ASP A 18 -7.60 0.88 -13.32
C ASP A 18 -6.45 0.32 -14.18
N VAL A 19 -6.73 -0.73 -14.93
CA VAL A 19 -5.77 -1.41 -15.80
C VAL A 19 -5.22 -0.48 -16.88
N ARG A 20 -6.09 0.32 -17.52
CA ARG A 20 -5.72 1.21 -18.62
C ARG A 20 -4.61 2.21 -18.25
N PRO A 21 -4.69 2.96 -17.15
CA PRO A 21 -3.59 3.82 -16.71
C PRO A 21 -2.28 3.07 -16.42
N VAL A 22 -2.35 1.83 -15.93
CA VAL A 22 -1.17 1.00 -15.68
C VAL A 22 -0.52 0.61 -17.01
N GLN A 23 -1.29 0.14 -18.00
CA GLN A 23 -0.80 -0.17 -19.33
C GLN A 23 -0.12 1.04 -19.99
N VAL A 24 -0.79 2.20 -19.99
CA VAL A 24 -0.24 3.46 -20.55
C VAL A 24 1.06 3.86 -19.87
N SER A 25 1.12 3.76 -18.53
CA SER A 25 2.32 4.11 -17.76
C SER A 25 3.49 3.18 -18.08
N HIS A 26 3.24 1.87 -18.22
CA HIS A 26 4.26 0.90 -18.61
C HIS A 26 4.80 1.16 -20.02
N LEU A 27 3.91 1.42 -21.00
CA LEU A 27 4.33 1.74 -22.36
C LEU A 27 5.15 3.03 -22.42
N LYS A 28 4.71 4.10 -21.74
CA LYS A 28 5.44 5.37 -21.67
C LYS A 28 6.85 5.22 -21.14
N GLN A 29 7.04 4.34 -20.16
CA GLN A 29 8.35 4.11 -19.56
C GLN A 29 9.25 3.22 -20.40
N LEU A 30 8.70 2.10 -20.91
CA LEU A 30 9.50 1.11 -21.65
C LEU A 30 9.92 1.60 -23.04
N PHE A 31 9.06 2.35 -23.70
CA PHE A 31 9.30 2.84 -25.05
C PHE A 31 9.61 4.34 -25.11
N GLU A 32 9.86 4.98 -23.97
CA GLU A 32 10.19 6.41 -23.83
C GLU A 32 9.17 7.33 -24.53
N LEU A 33 7.87 6.96 -24.47
CA LEU A 33 6.77 7.67 -25.14
C LEU A 33 6.28 8.90 -24.38
N ALA A 34 7.03 9.44 -23.42
CA ALA A 34 6.59 10.61 -22.66
C ALA A 34 6.16 11.80 -23.56
N PRO A 35 6.82 12.12 -24.69
CA PRO A 35 6.39 13.17 -25.60
C PRO A 35 5.18 12.77 -26.47
N ARG A 36 4.87 11.47 -26.59
CA ARG A 36 3.83 10.88 -27.45
C ARG A 36 2.78 10.14 -26.61
N SER A 37 2.20 10.81 -25.62
CA SER A 37 1.23 10.15 -24.73
C SER A 37 0.01 9.62 -25.46
N GLN A 38 -0.43 10.27 -26.54
CA GLN A 38 -1.54 9.85 -27.39
C GLN A 38 -1.29 8.49 -28.06
N LEU A 39 -0.04 8.24 -28.49
CA LEU A 39 0.31 6.93 -29.07
C LEU A 39 0.16 5.81 -28.03
N ALA A 40 0.64 5.98 -26.81
CA ALA A 40 0.49 4.98 -25.77
C ALA A 40 -0.98 4.69 -25.43
N GLU A 41 -1.83 5.72 -25.43
CA GLU A 41 -3.27 5.59 -25.20
C GLU A 41 -3.96 4.85 -26.34
N ALA A 42 -3.63 5.16 -27.61
CA ALA A 42 -4.17 4.49 -28.80
C ALA A 42 -3.77 3.00 -28.85
N VAL A 43 -2.51 2.69 -28.54
CA VAL A 43 -2.05 1.29 -28.42
C VAL A 43 -2.89 0.52 -27.41
N VAL A 44 -3.07 1.08 -26.21
CA VAL A 44 -3.81 0.43 -25.13
C VAL A 44 -5.29 0.26 -25.49
N GLU A 45 -5.90 1.27 -26.09
CA GLU A 45 -7.30 1.21 -26.52
C GLU A 45 -7.50 0.08 -27.53
N LYS A 46 -6.70 0.07 -28.59
CA LYS A 46 -6.84 -0.93 -29.67
C LYS A 46 -6.52 -2.36 -29.19
N VAL A 47 -5.51 -2.52 -28.36
CA VAL A 47 -5.20 -3.82 -27.73
C VAL A 47 -6.37 -4.31 -26.88
N ASN A 48 -6.96 -3.41 -26.08
CA ASN A 48 -8.07 -3.79 -25.20
C ASN A 48 -9.33 -4.15 -25.97
N GLU A 49 -9.60 -3.52 -27.12
CA GLU A 49 -10.68 -3.91 -28.03
C GLU A 49 -10.48 -5.36 -28.52
N VAL A 50 -9.32 -5.65 -29.10
CA VAL A 50 -8.99 -6.99 -29.61
C VAL A 50 -9.05 -8.05 -28.51
N LEU A 51 -8.50 -7.76 -27.34
CA LEU A 51 -8.54 -8.71 -26.23
C LEU A 51 -9.96 -8.94 -25.70
N ALA A 52 -10.82 -7.92 -25.69
CA ALA A 52 -12.19 -8.05 -25.24
C ALA A 52 -13.03 -8.99 -26.15
N GLU A 53 -12.76 -8.98 -27.45
CA GLU A 53 -13.40 -9.90 -28.40
C GLU A 53 -12.97 -11.36 -28.21
N HIS A 54 -11.76 -11.58 -27.65
CA HIS A 54 -11.17 -12.91 -27.45
C HIS A 54 -11.18 -13.36 -25.98
N GLU A 55 -11.54 -12.49 -25.05
CA GLU A 55 -11.78 -12.90 -23.67
C GLU A 55 -13.02 -13.82 -23.65
N GLY A 56 -12.87 -15.00 -23.03
CA GLY A 56 -13.93 -15.98 -22.88
C GLY A 56 -15.17 -15.43 -22.14
N LYS A 57 -15.98 -16.29 -21.53
CA LYS A 57 -17.19 -15.88 -20.82
C LYS A 57 -16.93 -14.73 -19.84
N PRO A 58 -17.83 -13.76 -19.72
CA PRO A 58 -17.78 -12.73 -18.68
C PRO A 58 -17.53 -13.36 -17.29
N GLY A 59 -16.60 -12.79 -16.52
CA GLY A 59 -16.23 -13.35 -15.22
C GLY A 59 -15.13 -14.41 -15.22
N SER A 60 -14.54 -14.73 -16.38
CA SER A 60 -13.40 -15.66 -16.47
C SER A 60 -12.08 -15.10 -15.89
N ARG A 61 -12.00 -13.78 -15.73
CA ARG A 61 -10.85 -13.06 -15.17
C ARG A 61 -11.26 -12.18 -14.01
N LEU A 62 -10.37 -12.03 -13.03
CA LEU A 62 -10.55 -11.12 -11.90
C LEU A 62 -9.85 -9.79 -12.19
N HIS A 63 -10.61 -8.69 -12.22
CA HIS A 63 -10.08 -7.35 -12.45
C HIS A 63 -9.60 -6.69 -11.13
N PRO A 64 -8.67 -5.72 -11.19
CA PRO A 64 -8.30 -4.94 -10.03
C PRO A 64 -9.52 -4.30 -9.34
N GLY A 65 -9.57 -4.43 -8.02
CA GLY A 65 -10.72 -3.98 -7.22
C GLY A 65 -11.88 -4.97 -7.15
N GLN A 66 -11.70 -6.20 -7.61
CA GLN A 66 -12.66 -7.29 -7.44
C GLN A 66 -12.15 -8.34 -6.45
N LEU A 67 -13.09 -8.92 -5.72
CA LEU A 67 -12.91 -10.04 -4.80
C LEU A 67 -13.53 -11.29 -5.43
N LEU A 68 -12.82 -12.41 -5.36
CA LEU A 68 -13.36 -13.71 -5.78
C LEU A 68 -14.09 -14.36 -4.61
N LEU A 69 -15.36 -14.63 -4.80
CA LEU A 69 -16.18 -15.42 -3.86
C LEU A 69 -16.52 -16.78 -4.47
N GLU A 70 -16.84 -17.72 -3.60
CA GLU A 70 -17.46 -18.97 -3.98
C GLU A 70 -18.91 -18.98 -3.44
N ILE A 71 -19.87 -19.01 -4.35
CA ILE A 71 -21.29 -18.98 -4.04
C ILE A 71 -21.91 -20.21 -4.70
N GLU A 72 -22.48 -21.10 -3.90
CA GLU A 72 -23.09 -22.35 -4.37
C GLU A 72 -22.15 -23.22 -5.24
N GLY A 73 -20.85 -23.17 -4.96
CA GLY A 73 -19.82 -23.90 -5.72
C GLY A 73 -19.34 -23.20 -6.99
N GLU A 74 -19.92 -22.05 -7.34
CA GLU A 74 -19.46 -21.22 -8.45
C GLU A 74 -18.53 -20.09 -7.98
N ARG A 75 -17.50 -19.81 -8.78
CA ARG A 75 -16.54 -18.73 -8.53
C ARG A 75 -17.02 -17.44 -9.16
N VAL A 76 -17.38 -16.47 -8.34
CA VAL A 76 -18.02 -15.23 -8.75
C VAL A 76 -17.11 -14.03 -8.42
N PRO A 77 -16.69 -13.24 -9.42
CA PRO A 77 -16.02 -11.95 -9.20
C PRO A 77 -17.01 -10.91 -8.67
N VAL A 78 -16.72 -10.33 -7.51
CA VAL A 78 -17.56 -9.30 -6.88
C VAL A 78 -16.76 -8.01 -6.75
N PRO A 79 -17.26 -6.85 -7.21
CA PRO A 79 -16.53 -5.59 -7.06
C PRO A 79 -16.44 -5.18 -5.58
N LEU A 80 -15.24 -4.78 -5.15
CA LEU A 80 -15.02 -4.18 -3.82
C LEU A 80 -15.64 -2.79 -3.72
N LEU A 81 -15.72 -2.09 -4.86
CA LEU A 81 -16.35 -0.79 -5.00
C LEU A 81 -17.13 -0.71 -6.31
N THR A 82 -18.38 -0.26 -6.24
CA THR A 82 -19.13 0.07 -7.45
C THR A 82 -18.63 1.37 -8.08
N PRO A 83 -18.88 1.63 -9.37
CA PRO A 83 -18.52 2.90 -10.02
C PRO A 83 -19.12 4.13 -9.32
N HIS A 84 -20.31 4.00 -8.74
CA HIS A 84 -20.94 5.06 -7.97
C HIS A 84 -20.10 5.43 -6.74
N TRP A 85 -19.66 4.45 -5.97
CA TRP A 85 -18.86 4.65 -4.77
C TRP A 85 -17.43 5.08 -5.06
N SER A 86 -16.86 4.63 -6.18
CA SER A 86 -15.59 5.14 -6.66
C SER A 86 -15.66 6.66 -6.91
N ARG A 87 -16.76 7.15 -7.50
CA ARG A 87 -17.01 8.59 -7.64
C ARG A 87 -17.18 9.30 -6.30
N LYS A 88 -17.92 8.71 -5.36
CA LYS A 88 -18.05 9.26 -3.99
C LYS A 88 -16.72 9.40 -3.28
N LEU A 89 -15.82 8.45 -3.42
CA LEU A 89 -14.46 8.56 -2.89
C LEU A 89 -13.69 9.70 -3.56
N ALA A 90 -13.81 9.85 -4.88
CA ALA A 90 -13.21 10.96 -5.61
C ALA A 90 -13.77 12.32 -5.14
N ASP A 91 -15.05 12.39 -4.75
CA ASP A 91 -15.70 13.58 -4.19
C ASP A 91 -15.35 13.83 -2.70
N GLY A 92 -14.51 13.01 -2.09
CA GLY A 92 -14.00 13.22 -0.74
C GLY A 92 -14.73 12.48 0.38
N PHE A 93 -15.63 11.55 0.05
CA PHE A 93 -16.25 10.68 1.05
C PHE A 93 -15.22 9.72 1.65
N LYS A 94 -15.35 9.44 2.94
CA LYS A 94 -14.45 8.49 3.63
C LYS A 94 -14.80 7.05 3.25
N PRO A 95 -13.82 6.15 3.10
CA PRO A 95 -14.06 4.74 2.77
C PRO A 95 -15.05 4.04 3.70
N SER A 96 -14.98 4.30 5.00
CA SER A 96 -15.89 3.75 5.99
C SER A 96 -17.36 4.19 5.80
N ALA A 97 -17.59 5.39 5.28
CA ALA A 97 -18.93 5.87 4.96
C ALA A 97 -19.46 5.25 3.67
N VAL A 98 -18.59 5.08 2.67
CA VAL A 98 -18.91 4.43 1.40
C VAL A 98 -19.33 2.98 1.63
N ARG A 99 -18.56 2.23 2.41
CA ARG A 99 -18.80 0.81 2.63
C ARG A 99 -20.04 0.53 3.46
N ARG A 100 -20.33 1.33 4.49
CA ARG A 100 -21.57 1.22 5.26
C ARG A 100 -22.81 1.34 4.38
N HIS A 101 -22.76 2.21 3.40
CA HIS A 101 -23.88 2.39 2.47
C HIS A 101 -24.02 1.23 1.49
N LEU A 102 -22.90 0.65 1.03
CA LEU A 102 -22.91 -0.54 0.18
C LEU A 102 -23.50 -1.75 0.89
N GLU A 103 -23.12 -1.98 2.14
CA GLU A 103 -23.68 -3.06 2.96
C GLU A 103 -25.17 -2.86 3.17
N TYR A 104 -25.63 -1.62 3.34
CA TYR A 104 -27.04 -1.29 3.46
C TYR A 104 -27.80 -1.54 2.14
N GLU A 105 -27.28 -1.06 1.00
CA GLU A 105 -27.94 -1.27 -0.30
C GLU A 105 -27.99 -2.76 -0.70
N GLN A 106 -26.92 -3.51 -0.44
CA GLN A 106 -26.87 -4.95 -0.73
C GLN A 106 -27.80 -5.75 0.18
N LEU A 107 -27.82 -5.43 1.47
CA LEU A 107 -28.73 -6.04 2.43
C LEU A 107 -30.18 -5.65 2.12
N SER A 108 -30.48 -4.40 1.80
CA SER A 108 -31.81 -3.96 1.38
C SER A 108 -32.28 -4.70 0.14
N ALA A 109 -31.42 -4.86 -0.88
CA ALA A 109 -31.77 -5.60 -2.09
C ALA A 109 -32.01 -7.11 -1.86
N CYS A 110 -31.29 -7.71 -0.89
CA CYS A 110 -31.53 -9.11 -0.51
C CYS A 110 -32.80 -9.32 0.32
N LEU A 111 -33.28 -8.28 0.99
CA LEU A 111 -34.36 -8.36 2.00
C LEU A 111 -35.65 -7.67 1.59
N ASP A 112 -35.71 -7.04 0.41
CA ASP A 112 -36.97 -6.60 -0.20
C ASP A 112 -37.95 -7.77 -0.44
N GLN A 113 -37.52 -8.99 -0.11
CA GLN A 113 -38.33 -10.21 -0.15
C GLN A 113 -38.87 -10.64 1.22
N ASP A 114 -38.44 -10.01 2.34
CA ASP A 114 -38.91 -10.38 3.68
C ASP A 114 -39.31 -9.14 4.50
N GLU A 115 -40.61 -8.84 4.50
CA GLU A 115 -41.22 -7.69 5.19
C GLU A 115 -41.06 -7.69 6.73
N SER A 116 -40.47 -8.74 7.31
CA SER A 116 -40.35 -8.91 8.76
C SER A 116 -39.05 -8.40 9.37
N PHE A 117 -38.07 -7.95 8.57
CA PHE A 117 -36.73 -7.61 9.05
C PHE A 117 -36.57 -6.12 9.32
N ASP A 118 -36.40 -5.75 10.60
CA ASP A 118 -36.19 -4.37 11.03
C ASP A 118 -34.69 -3.95 10.92
N PHE A 119 -34.34 -3.34 9.80
CA PHE A 119 -32.99 -2.84 9.50
C PHE A 119 -32.52 -1.72 10.42
N GLU A 120 -33.41 -0.83 10.80
CA GLU A 120 -33.07 0.24 11.74
C GLU A 120 -32.62 -0.32 13.08
N LYS A 121 -33.20 -1.43 13.47
CA LYS A 121 -32.89 -2.12 14.73
C LYS A 121 -31.53 -2.84 14.66
N LEU A 122 -31.23 -3.52 13.54
CA LEU A 122 -29.91 -4.12 13.30
C LEU A 122 -28.83 -3.05 13.22
N TRP A 123 -29.11 -1.95 12.53
CA TRP A 123 -28.19 -0.82 12.36
C TRP A 123 -27.92 -0.10 13.67
N ARG A 124 -28.94 0.19 14.46
CA ARG A 124 -28.79 0.74 15.81
C ARG A 124 -28.05 -0.21 16.74
N TRP A 125 -28.22 -1.50 16.56
CA TRP A 125 -27.54 -2.51 17.37
C TRP A 125 -26.05 -2.59 17.03
N THR A 126 -25.67 -2.57 15.76
CA THR A 126 -24.26 -2.59 15.31
C THR A 126 -23.55 -1.26 15.59
N ASP A 127 -24.23 -0.11 15.49
CA ASP A 127 -23.61 1.21 15.70
C ASP A 127 -23.53 1.63 17.18
N GLN A 128 -24.51 1.25 18.00
CA GLN A 128 -24.59 1.79 19.36
C GLN A 128 -24.05 0.89 20.48
N LYS A 129 -24.21 -0.42 20.42
CA LYS A 129 -23.80 -1.28 21.54
C LYS A 129 -22.34 -1.73 21.51
N GLU A 130 -21.82 -2.05 20.35
CA GLU A 130 -20.43 -2.50 20.25
C GLU A 130 -19.43 -1.36 20.26
N LEU A 131 -19.83 -0.19 19.77
CA LEU A 131 -18.96 0.98 19.72
C LEU A 131 -18.97 1.85 20.99
N ALA A 132 -19.99 1.76 21.83
CA ALA A 132 -20.12 2.53 23.07
C ALA A 132 -19.43 1.91 24.30
N GLY A 133 -18.94 0.69 24.20
CA GLY A 133 -18.13 0.08 25.27
C GLY A 133 -16.82 0.82 25.44
N LYS A 134 -16.58 1.41 26.60
CA LYS A 134 -15.39 2.04 27.18
C LYS A 134 -14.20 2.17 26.22
N ARG A 135 -13.70 3.37 26.03
CA ARG A 135 -12.37 3.66 25.47
C ARG A 135 -11.37 2.73 26.15
N GLY A 136 -11.28 1.53 25.61
CA GLY A 136 -10.38 0.48 26.07
C GLY A 136 -8.99 0.91 25.71
N GLY A 137 -8.34 1.35 26.74
CA GLY A 137 -7.02 1.85 26.79
C GLY A 137 -5.96 0.87 26.39
N LYS A 138 -4.89 1.07 26.95
CA LYS A 138 -3.50 0.68 26.87
C LYS A 138 -3.18 -0.82 26.78
N ASP A 139 -4.15 -1.74 26.82
CA ASP A 139 -3.90 -3.19 27.00
C ASP A 139 -4.23 -4.05 25.79
N PHE A 140 -4.15 -3.47 24.58
CA PHE A 140 -4.26 -4.26 23.36
C PHE A 140 -2.93 -4.96 23.08
N LEU A 141 -2.89 -6.29 23.29
CA LEU A 141 -1.78 -7.13 22.88
C LEU A 141 -2.10 -7.67 21.47
N PRO A 142 -1.28 -7.34 20.45
CA PRO A 142 -1.46 -7.90 19.12
C PRO A 142 -1.21 -9.42 19.14
N PRO A 143 -1.82 -10.17 18.19
CA PRO A 143 -1.56 -11.61 18.06
C PRO A 143 -0.13 -11.84 17.59
N GLU A 144 0.41 -13.04 17.84
CA GLU A 144 1.75 -13.42 17.36
C GLU A 144 1.88 -13.23 15.83
N PRO A 145 3.08 -12.81 15.34
CA PRO A 145 3.33 -12.62 13.92
C PRO A 145 3.03 -13.87 13.09
N LEU A 146 2.51 -13.66 11.88
CA LEU A 146 2.32 -14.74 10.92
C LEU A 146 3.69 -15.22 10.41
N ASP A 147 3.82 -16.54 10.24
CA ASP A 147 4.97 -17.06 9.53
C ASP A 147 4.90 -16.65 8.05
N ALA A 148 5.87 -15.86 7.66
CA ALA A 148 5.93 -15.30 6.33
C ALA A 148 6.02 -16.38 5.23
N GLU A 149 6.60 -17.56 5.51
CA GLU A 149 6.71 -18.67 4.55
C GLU A 149 5.36 -19.37 4.31
N SER A 150 4.46 -19.34 5.29
CA SER A 150 3.15 -19.98 5.20
C SER A 150 2.18 -19.31 4.20
N LEU A 151 2.44 -18.08 3.78
CA LEU A 151 1.53 -17.32 2.91
C LEU A 151 1.53 -17.75 1.43
N GLY A 152 2.55 -18.50 0.98
CA GLY A 152 2.54 -19.24 -0.30
C GLY A 152 2.37 -18.44 -1.60
N LEU A 153 2.40 -17.11 -1.55
CA LEU A 153 2.27 -16.25 -2.73
C LEU A 153 3.64 -15.84 -3.26
N SER A 154 3.86 -16.09 -4.54
CA SER A 154 5.07 -15.66 -5.26
C SER A 154 4.73 -14.53 -6.23
N PRO A 155 5.69 -13.65 -6.56
CA PRO A 155 5.50 -12.66 -7.61
C PRO A 155 5.05 -13.34 -8.91
N ARG A 156 4.13 -12.71 -9.63
CA ARG A 156 3.78 -13.10 -11.00
C ARG A 156 4.59 -12.21 -11.94
N PRO A 157 5.67 -12.72 -12.56
CA PRO A 157 6.48 -11.92 -13.46
C PRO A 157 5.66 -11.48 -14.67
N LEU A 158 5.80 -10.22 -15.06
CA LEU A 158 5.11 -9.66 -16.23
C LEU A 158 5.50 -10.41 -17.53
N ASP A 159 6.72 -10.91 -17.60
CA ASP A 159 7.29 -11.53 -18.79
C ASP A 159 6.85 -13.00 -18.99
N ASP A 160 6.25 -13.62 -17.97
CA ASP A 160 5.74 -15.01 -18.08
C ASP A 160 4.36 -15.11 -18.75
N VAL A 161 3.78 -13.99 -19.18
CA VAL A 161 2.48 -13.95 -19.83
C VAL A 161 2.64 -14.19 -21.32
N ALA A 162 2.40 -15.44 -21.76
CA ALA A 162 2.41 -15.80 -23.17
C ALA A 162 1.11 -15.37 -23.88
N LEU A 163 1.26 -14.77 -25.06
CA LEU A 163 0.17 -14.39 -25.96
C LEU A 163 0.35 -15.05 -27.30
N PRO A 164 -0.74 -15.47 -27.99
CA PRO A 164 -0.66 -15.88 -29.39
C PRO A 164 -0.12 -14.75 -30.26
N ASP A 165 0.86 -15.05 -31.11
CA ASP A 165 1.57 -14.03 -31.90
C ASP A 165 0.67 -13.33 -32.94
N ASP A 166 -0.31 -14.04 -33.46
CA ASP A 166 -1.25 -13.60 -34.51
C ASP A 166 -2.40 -12.75 -33.97
N LEU A 167 -2.72 -12.87 -32.69
CA LEU A 167 -3.83 -12.14 -32.06
C LEU A 167 -3.70 -10.62 -32.13
N LEU A 168 -2.47 -10.13 -32.10
CA LEU A 168 -2.18 -8.70 -32.06
C LEU A 168 -1.69 -8.13 -33.41
N GLU A 169 -1.65 -8.93 -34.44
CA GLU A 169 -1.25 -8.48 -35.78
C GLU A 169 -2.12 -7.33 -36.31
N PRO A 170 -3.48 -7.35 -36.17
CA PRO A 170 -4.31 -6.21 -36.54
C PRO A 170 -3.97 -4.91 -35.86
N VAL A 171 -3.54 -4.99 -34.57
CA VAL A 171 -3.10 -3.81 -33.82
C VAL A 171 -1.78 -3.27 -34.35
N ALA A 172 -0.84 -4.14 -34.69
CA ALA A 172 0.45 -3.75 -35.27
C ALA A 172 0.30 -3.07 -36.63
N VAL A 173 -0.59 -3.58 -37.50
CA VAL A 173 -0.93 -2.97 -38.78
C VAL A 173 -1.56 -1.59 -38.59
N TYR A 174 -2.56 -1.47 -37.73
CA TYR A 174 -3.20 -0.19 -37.40
C TYR A 174 -2.20 0.87 -36.95
N LEU A 175 -1.28 0.50 -36.03
CA LEU A 175 -0.26 1.43 -35.54
C LEU A 175 0.77 1.83 -36.60
N ALA A 176 1.06 0.95 -37.57
CA ALA A 176 1.93 1.26 -38.65
C ALA A 176 1.28 2.24 -39.64
N GLU A 177 0.00 2.05 -39.93
CA GLU A 177 -0.77 2.87 -40.89
C GLU A 177 -1.11 4.25 -40.31
N GLU A 178 -1.68 4.30 -39.12
CA GLU A 178 -2.19 5.54 -38.51
C GLU A 178 -1.10 6.40 -37.82
N TYR A 179 -0.09 5.77 -37.27
CA TYR A 179 0.95 6.46 -36.48
C TYR A 179 2.35 6.39 -37.08
N GLY A 180 2.50 5.74 -38.24
CA GLY A 180 3.79 5.59 -38.92
C GLY A 180 4.82 4.79 -38.09
N CYS A 181 4.36 3.90 -37.21
CA CYS A 181 5.23 3.08 -36.41
C CYS A 181 5.93 2.02 -37.27
N LYS A 182 7.22 1.76 -37.00
CA LYS A 182 7.90 0.60 -37.60
C LYS A 182 7.18 -0.68 -37.12
N PRO A 183 6.91 -1.66 -38.03
CA PRO A 183 6.14 -2.86 -37.68
C PRO A 183 6.64 -3.61 -36.45
N ALA A 184 7.95 -3.78 -36.31
CA ALA A 184 8.55 -4.43 -35.13
C ALA A 184 8.28 -3.67 -33.85
N LEU A 185 8.31 -2.33 -33.85
CA LEU A 185 8.01 -1.50 -32.70
C LEU A 185 6.51 -1.55 -32.36
N ALA A 186 5.65 -1.48 -33.40
CA ALA A 186 4.20 -1.58 -33.22
C ALA A 186 3.81 -2.92 -32.57
N LYS A 187 4.37 -4.03 -33.04
CA LYS A 187 4.18 -5.38 -32.51
C LYS A 187 4.67 -5.45 -31.02
N ALA A 188 5.86 -4.94 -30.74
CA ALA A 188 6.40 -4.93 -29.38
C ALA A 188 5.54 -4.12 -28.38
N MET A 189 5.03 -2.94 -28.80
CA MET A 189 4.13 -2.13 -27.98
C MET A 189 2.79 -2.85 -27.74
N ALA A 190 2.20 -3.44 -28.78
CA ALA A 190 0.94 -4.17 -28.67
C ALA A 190 1.09 -5.40 -27.74
N GLN A 191 2.15 -6.19 -27.92
CA GLN A 191 2.45 -7.33 -27.05
C GLN A 191 2.61 -6.90 -25.59
N LYS A 192 3.37 -5.83 -25.33
CA LYS A 192 3.59 -5.35 -23.95
C LYS A 192 2.31 -4.82 -23.32
N ALA A 193 1.48 -4.09 -24.06
CA ALA A 193 0.18 -3.63 -23.55
C ALA A 193 -0.73 -4.81 -23.17
N ALA A 194 -0.78 -5.84 -24.00
CA ALA A 194 -1.57 -7.04 -23.75
C ALA A 194 -1.02 -7.86 -22.58
N GLN A 195 0.30 -8.00 -22.45
CA GLN A 195 0.93 -8.63 -21.29
C GLN A 195 0.57 -7.92 -19.98
N VAL A 196 0.65 -6.59 -19.95
CA VAL A 196 0.29 -5.80 -18.77
C VAL A 196 -1.19 -6.02 -18.39
N ARG A 197 -2.11 -6.05 -19.38
CA ARG A 197 -3.52 -6.34 -19.12
C ARG A 197 -3.71 -7.72 -18.48
N GLN A 198 -3.13 -8.77 -19.07
CA GLN A 198 -3.26 -10.14 -18.55
C GLN A 198 -2.61 -10.29 -17.18
N TRP A 199 -1.50 -9.60 -16.95
CA TRP A 199 -0.86 -9.54 -15.65
C TRP A 199 -1.77 -8.90 -14.58
N CYS A 200 -2.46 -7.80 -14.95
CA CYS A 200 -3.43 -7.13 -14.07
C CYS A 200 -4.72 -7.92 -13.86
N CYS A 201 -5.09 -8.81 -14.79
CA CYS A 201 -6.36 -9.54 -14.77
C CYS A 201 -6.11 -11.07 -14.83
N PRO A 202 -5.70 -11.71 -13.73
CA PRO A 202 -5.51 -13.16 -13.68
C PRO A 202 -6.80 -13.92 -13.96
N LYS A 203 -6.69 -15.17 -14.44
CA LYS A 203 -7.84 -16.05 -14.57
C LYS A 203 -8.41 -16.41 -13.20
N VAL A 204 -9.72 -16.49 -13.09
CA VAL A 204 -10.42 -16.89 -11.86
C VAL A 204 -9.99 -18.28 -11.39
N THR A 205 -9.61 -19.17 -12.32
CA THR A 205 -9.12 -20.51 -12.01
C THR A 205 -7.76 -20.53 -11.33
N GLU A 206 -6.97 -19.46 -11.43
CA GLU A 206 -5.64 -19.32 -10.81
C GLU A 206 -5.72 -18.79 -9.37
N LEU A 207 -6.90 -18.41 -8.91
CA LEU A 207 -7.12 -17.75 -7.63
C LEU A 207 -7.97 -18.62 -6.69
N LYS A 208 -7.86 -18.34 -5.40
CA LYS A 208 -8.68 -18.98 -4.36
C LYS A 208 -9.84 -18.03 -3.96
N PRO A 209 -10.99 -18.58 -3.53
CA PRO A 209 -12.04 -17.78 -2.90
C PRO A 209 -11.49 -16.94 -1.73
N GLY A 210 -12.00 -15.72 -1.58
CA GLY A 210 -11.50 -14.76 -0.59
C GLY A 210 -10.30 -13.94 -1.04
N GLN A 211 -9.74 -14.21 -2.23
CA GLN A 211 -8.67 -13.41 -2.82
C GLN A 211 -9.20 -12.29 -3.71
N ALA A 212 -8.52 -11.16 -3.68
CA ALA A 212 -8.79 -10.00 -4.51
C ALA A 212 -7.56 -9.60 -5.31
N VAL A 213 -7.74 -9.02 -6.48
CA VAL A 213 -6.67 -8.33 -7.22
C VAL A 213 -6.71 -6.86 -6.86
N TRP A 214 -5.54 -6.33 -6.51
CA TRP A 214 -5.37 -4.92 -6.18
C TRP A 214 -4.17 -4.31 -6.89
N LEU A 215 -4.23 -3.02 -7.21
CA LEU A 215 -3.09 -2.30 -7.77
C LEU A 215 -2.34 -1.58 -6.65
N ALA A 216 -1.15 -2.03 -6.34
CA ALA A 216 -0.28 -1.49 -5.31
C ALA A 216 0.94 -0.78 -5.91
N TYR A 217 1.68 -0.01 -5.12
CA TYR A 217 2.91 0.63 -5.60
C TYR A 217 4.05 -0.38 -5.69
N GLY A 218 4.65 -0.52 -6.88
CA GLY A 218 5.83 -1.35 -7.07
C GLY A 218 7.04 -0.84 -6.26
N THR A 219 7.83 -1.77 -5.72
CA THR A 219 9.03 -1.45 -4.92
C THR A 219 10.23 -1.06 -5.77
N ARG A 220 10.26 -1.44 -7.05
CA ARG A 220 11.38 -1.14 -7.96
C ARG A 220 11.62 0.37 -8.04
N ARG A 221 12.90 0.76 -7.91
CA ARG A 221 13.32 2.14 -8.07
C ARG A 221 13.16 2.57 -9.52
N MET A 222 12.52 3.72 -9.71
CA MET A 222 12.38 4.36 -11.01
C MET A 222 13.50 5.39 -11.25
N LYS A 223 13.77 5.71 -12.51
CA LYS A 223 14.67 6.82 -12.86
C LYS A 223 14.17 8.12 -12.22
N ARG A 224 15.08 9.01 -11.83
CA ARG A 224 14.73 10.29 -11.18
C ARG A 224 13.75 11.08 -12.03
N GLY A 225 12.64 11.53 -11.43
CA GLY A 225 11.59 12.28 -12.13
C GLY A 225 10.45 11.44 -12.72
N GLN A 226 10.55 10.11 -12.71
CA GLN A 226 9.46 9.23 -13.11
C GLN A 226 8.62 8.83 -11.89
N GLY A 227 7.29 8.86 -12.04
CA GLY A 227 6.38 8.33 -11.00
C GLY A 227 6.56 6.82 -10.83
N ARG A 228 6.22 6.30 -9.65
CA ARG A 228 6.25 4.85 -9.40
C ARG A 228 5.15 4.16 -10.19
N LEU A 229 5.47 2.99 -10.76
CA LEU A 229 4.47 2.15 -11.42
C LEU A 229 3.60 1.43 -10.38
N LEU A 230 2.34 1.29 -10.72
CA LEU A 230 1.45 0.37 -10.03
C LEU A 230 1.68 -1.05 -10.58
N ALA A 231 1.64 -2.02 -9.67
CA ALA A 231 1.74 -3.44 -9.96
C ALA A 231 0.51 -4.16 -9.40
N PRO A 232 -0.06 -5.14 -10.12
CA PRO A 232 -1.13 -5.95 -9.57
C PRO A 232 -0.58 -6.89 -8.50
N VAL A 233 -1.32 -7.01 -7.41
CA VAL A 233 -1.07 -7.95 -6.33
C VAL A 233 -2.32 -8.75 -6.04
N VAL A 234 -2.15 -10.02 -5.73
CA VAL A 234 -3.21 -10.87 -5.21
C VAL A 234 -3.18 -10.81 -3.69
N LEU A 235 -4.29 -10.43 -3.10
CA LEU A 235 -4.43 -10.23 -1.66
C LEU A 235 -5.53 -11.14 -1.11
N THR A 236 -5.25 -11.85 -0.04
CA THR A 236 -6.23 -12.68 0.67
C THR A 236 -6.98 -11.82 1.69
N LEU A 237 -8.13 -11.27 1.29
CA LEU A 237 -8.97 -10.43 2.16
C LEU A 237 -9.69 -11.25 3.21
N LEU A 238 -10.15 -12.45 2.85
CA LEU A 238 -10.88 -13.37 3.72
C LEU A 238 -10.33 -14.78 3.57
N THR A 239 -10.05 -15.44 4.69
CA THR A 239 -9.79 -16.89 4.72
C THR A 239 -11.08 -17.64 5.07
N LEU A 240 -11.15 -18.94 4.77
CA LEU A 240 -12.30 -19.77 5.14
C LEU A 240 -12.52 -19.80 6.66
N ASP A 241 -11.44 -19.81 7.44
CA ASP A 241 -11.52 -19.77 8.90
C ASP A 241 -12.12 -18.45 9.39
N GLU A 242 -11.71 -17.32 8.79
CA GLU A 242 -12.24 -16.00 9.14
C GLU A 242 -13.73 -15.83 8.79
N GLN A 243 -14.21 -16.49 7.74
CA GLN A 243 -15.63 -16.48 7.38
C GLN A 243 -16.51 -17.19 8.43
N ASN A 244 -15.95 -18.20 9.09
CA ASN A 244 -16.64 -19.00 10.09
C ASN A 244 -16.42 -18.49 11.52
N MET A 245 -15.59 -17.48 11.73
CA MET A 245 -15.32 -16.89 13.04
C MET A 245 -16.51 -16.03 13.50
N GLY A 246 -17.12 -16.41 14.63
CA GLY A 246 -17.97 -15.52 15.40
C GLY A 246 -17.14 -14.57 16.23
N PHE A 247 -17.42 -13.26 16.15
CA PHE A 247 -16.75 -12.26 16.99
C PHE A 247 -17.68 -11.84 18.13
N HIS A 248 -17.25 -12.02 19.37
CA HIS A 248 -18.01 -11.67 20.56
C HIS A 248 -17.45 -10.43 21.28
N THR A 249 -16.19 -10.07 20.99
CA THR A 249 -15.52 -8.95 21.64
C THR A 249 -14.80 -8.03 20.65
N ARG A 250 -14.65 -6.76 21.04
CA ARG A 250 -13.82 -5.80 20.27
C ARG A 250 -12.36 -6.19 20.19
N ARG A 251 -11.85 -6.92 21.19
CA ARG A 251 -10.47 -7.39 21.21
C ARG A 251 -10.25 -8.41 20.10
N GLU A 252 -11.16 -9.37 19.93
CA GLU A 252 -11.11 -10.36 18.86
C GLU A 252 -11.15 -9.71 17.48
N LEU A 253 -12.06 -8.73 17.29
CA LEU A 253 -12.12 -7.98 16.05
C LEU A 253 -10.82 -7.20 15.77
N LYS A 254 -10.21 -6.58 16.79
CA LYS A 254 -8.93 -5.89 16.63
C LYS A 254 -7.81 -6.88 16.29
N ASN A 255 -7.77 -8.04 16.93
CA ASN A 255 -6.81 -9.10 16.63
C ASN A 255 -6.94 -9.58 15.19
N LEU A 256 -8.17 -9.82 14.71
CA LEU A 256 -8.42 -10.14 13.31
C LEU A 256 -7.90 -9.04 12.39
N LYS A 257 -8.22 -7.77 12.68
CA LYS A 257 -7.75 -6.66 11.83
C LYS A 257 -6.23 -6.55 11.78
N VAL A 258 -5.54 -6.78 12.88
CA VAL A 258 -4.06 -6.82 12.91
C VAL A 258 -3.54 -7.96 12.04
N ARG A 259 -4.08 -9.18 12.15
CA ARG A 259 -3.71 -10.30 11.29
C ARG A 259 -3.97 -10.04 9.81
N GLN A 260 -5.09 -9.39 9.49
CA GLN A 260 -5.40 -8.98 8.12
C GLN A 260 -4.40 -7.93 7.60
N ILE A 261 -4.04 -6.92 8.43
CA ILE A 261 -3.03 -5.91 8.05
C ILE A 261 -1.68 -6.58 7.77
N GLU A 262 -1.23 -7.43 8.68
CA GLU A 262 0.03 -8.17 8.56
C GLU A 262 0.04 -9.03 7.29
N ARG A 263 -0.98 -9.85 7.07
CA ARG A 263 -1.12 -10.70 5.89
C ARG A 263 -1.08 -9.89 4.60
N LEU A 264 -1.94 -8.85 4.48
CA LEU A 264 -2.04 -8.07 3.26
C LEU A 264 -0.74 -7.33 2.92
N THR A 265 -0.06 -6.78 3.94
CA THR A 265 1.23 -6.10 3.73
C THR A 265 2.34 -7.08 3.35
N ALA A 266 2.38 -8.26 3.97
CA ALA A 266 3.34 -9.31 3.64
C ALA A 266 3.10 -9.91 2.24
N GLU A 267 1.83 -10.16 1.86
CA GLU A 267 1.45 -10.64 0.53
C GLU A 267 1.83 -9.65 -0.56
N ALA A 268 1.57 -8.35 -0.35
CA ALA A 268 1.97 -7.30 -1.30
C ALA A 268 3.49 -7.22 -1.43
N TRP A 269 4.21 -7.25 -0.30
CA TRP A 269 5.67 -7.21 -0.28
C TRP A 269 6.32 -8.37 -1.05
N ARG A 270 5.81 -9.58 -0.90
CA ARG A 270 6.28 -10.76 -1.62
C ARG A 270 6.06 -10.68 -3.13
N GLN A 271 5.12 -9.86 -3.56
CA GLN A 271 4.82 -9.60 -4.96
C GLN A 271 5.49 -8.30 -5.46
N ASP A 272 6.62 -7.88 -4.85
CA ASP A 272 7.39 -6.69 -5.19
C ASP A 272 6.57 -5.39 -5.17
N ALA A 273 5.58 -5.31 -4.29
CA ALA A 273 4.72 -4.14 -4.16
C ALA A 273 4.41 -3.81 -2.69
N VAL A 274 3.89 -2.61 -2.44
CA VAL A 274 3.52 -2.16 -1.10
C VAL A 274 2.18 -1.43 -1.12
N LEU A 275 1.40 -1.63 -0.06
CA LEU A 275 0.13 -0.98 0.17
C LEU A 275 0.30 0.36 0.87
N THR A 276 -0.49 1.35 0.48
CA THR A 276 -0.58 2.61 1.21
C THR A 276 -1.53 2.49 2.40
N MET A 277 -1.47 3.46 3.31
CA MET A 277 -2.46 3.55 4.40
C MET A 277 -3.89 3.66 3.87
N LEU A 278 -4.08 4.33 2.71
CA LEU A 278 -5.39 4.46 2.07
C LEU A 278 -5.90 3.13 1.51
N ASP A 279 -5.02 2.31 0.96
CA ASP A 279 -5.38 0.97 0.50
C ASP A 279 -5.87 0.12 1.68
N LEU A 280 -5.13 0.13 2.78
CA LEU A 280 -5.49 -0.61 3.99
C LEU A 280 -6.79 -0.08 4.63
N GLU A 281 -6.98 1.25 4.67
CA GLU A 281 -8.24 1.86 5.13
C GLU A 281 -9.43 1.35 4.32
N LEU A 282 -9.29 1.27 2.99
CA LEU A 282 -10.34 0.82 2.10
C LEU A 282 -10.57 -0.69 2.19
N LEU A 283 -9.52 -1.49 2.03
CA LEU A 283 -9.60 -2.96 2.00
C LEU A 283 -10.12 -3.54 3.32
N LEU A 284 -9.77 -2.93 4.45
CA LEU A 284 -10.12 -3.42 5.78
C LEU A 284 -11.31 -2.70 6.42
N ASN A 285 -11.87 -1.70 5.74
CA ASN A 285 -12.93 -0.84 6.27
C ASN A 285 -12.56 -0.22 7.63
N LEU A 286 -11.34 0.30 7.74
CA LEU A 286 -10.84 0.98 8.93
C LEU A 286 -10.73 2.47 8.68
N ASN A 287 -10.92 3.27 9.73
CA ASN A 287 -10.51 4.67 9.65
C ASN A 287 -9.01 4.80 9.93
N GLY A 288 -8.37 5.83 9.35
CA GLY A 288 -6.92 6.01 9.44
C GLY A 288 -6.37 6.22 10.86
N ALA A 289 -7.19 6.62 11.82
CA ALA A 289 -6.78 6.72 13.21
C ALA A 289 -6.68 5.33 13.87
N THR A 290 -7.70 4.51 13.67
CA THR A 290 -7.69 3.10 14.14
C THR A 290 -6.58 2.30 13.49
N LEU A 291 -6.40 2.44 12.17
CA LEU A 291 -5.34 1.75 11.44
C LEU A 291 -3.95 2.12 12.01
N ARG A 292 -3.67 3.41 12.21
CA ARG A 292 -2.41 3.84 12.84
C ARG A 292 -2.24 3.28 14.23
N GLN A 293 -3.29 3.30 15.05
CA GLN A 293 -3.24 2.76 16.41
C GLN A 293 -2.89 1.26 16.42
N LEU A 294 -3.47 0.46 15.51
CA LEU A 294 -3.18 -0.96 15.39
C LEU A 294 -1.74 -1.21 14.91
N LEU A 295 -1.28 -0.45 13.91
CA LEU A 295 0.09 -0.53 13.42
C LEU A 295 1.11 -0.15 14.49
N THR A 296 0.88 0.95 15.23
CA THR A 296 1.78 1.38 16.31
C THR A 296 1.84 0.31 17.43
N ALA A 297 0.68 -0.21 17.84
CA ALA A 297 0.66 -1.27 18.85
C ALA A 297 1.40 -2.54 18.43
N TYR A 298 1.28 -2.93 17.16
CA TYR A 298 2.01 -4.05 16.60
C TYR A 298 3.53 -3.81 16.59
N GLN A 299 3.94 -2.63 16.13
CA GLN A 299 5.35 -2.23 16.05
C GLN A 299 6.00 -2.14 17.44
N GLU A 300 5.31 -1.52 18.39
CA GLU A 300 5.81 -1.40 19.77
C GLU A 300 5.94 -2.76 20.47
N HIS A 301 5.00 -3.67 20.21
CA HIS A 301 4.99 -4.98 20.87
C HIS A 301 6.04 -5.94 20.31
N PHE A 302 6.21 -5.98 18.98
CA PHE A 302 7.11 -6.96 18.32
C PHE A 302 8.45 -6.35 17.90
N GLY A 303 8.64 -5.03 17.97
CA GLY A 303 9.84 -4.35 17.47
C GLY A 303 10.04 -4.52 15.97
N VAL A 304 8.96 -4.74 15.19
CA VAL A 304 9.00 -5.01 13.75
C VAL A 304 8.10 -4.02 13.02
N LEU A 305 8.59 -3.46 11.91
CA LEU A 305 7.80 -2.64 11.00
C LEU A 305 7.10 -3.52 9.95
N LEU A 306 5.86 -3.18 9.61
CA LEU A 306 5.18 -3.80 8.48
C LEU A 306 5.53 -3.09 7.17
N PRO A 307 5.70 -3.83 6.05
CA PRO A 307 6.10 -3.26 4.75
C PRO A 307 4.94 -2.50 4.09
N THR A 308 4.74 -1.27 4.50
CA THR A 308 3.80 -0.34 3.86
C THR A 308 4.51 0.65 2.94
N ALA A 309 3.78 1.37 2.09
CA ALA A 309 4.35 2.42 1.27
C ALA A 309 4.98 3.55 2.11
N GLY A 310 4.48 3.78 3.31
CA GLY A 310 5.08 4.71 4.27
C GLY A 310 6.43 4.23 4.78
N THR A 311 6.53 2.94 5.10
CA THR A 311 7.75 2.34 5.65
C THR A 311 8.82 2.15 4.58
N VAL A 312 8.45 1.57 3.43
CA VAL A 312 9.40 1.13 2.39
C VAL A 312 9.78 2.25 1.42
N LEU A 313 8.83 3.13 1.09
CA LEU A 313 8.98 4.13 0.04
C LEU A 313 9.08 5.57 0.56
N ASP A 314 9.13 5.76 1.86
CA ASP A 314 9.05 7.08 2.50
C ASP A 314 7.82 7.92 2.06
N MET A 315 6.72 7.25 1.65
CA MET A 315 5.51 7.90 1.19
C MET A 315 4.62 8.30 2.36
N GLY A 316 4.49 9.59 2.62
CA GLY A 316 3.62 10.12 3.67
C GLY A 316 4.39 10.78 4.81
N ARG A 317 3.67 11.09 5.91
CA ARG A 317 4.22 11.78 7.10
C ARG A 317 4.81 10.81 8.14
N THR A 318 5.22 9.63 7.75
CA THR A 318 5.76 8.64 8.68
C THR A 318 7.21 8.98 9.03
N LEU A 319 7.40 9.80 10.07
CA LEU A 319 8.72 10.07 10.67
C LEU A 319 9.18 8.91 11.58
N THR A 320 8.24 8.11 12.05
CA THR A 320 8.43 7.08 13.09
C THR A 320 9.50 6.02 12.76
N HIS A 321 9.66 5.64 11.49
CA HIS A 321 10.65 4.59 11.16
C HIS A 321 12.10 5.06 11.32
N LYS A 322 12.39 6.35 11.12
CA LYS A 322 13.75 6.91 11.30
C LYS A 322 14.17 6.89 12.76
N THR A 323 13.23 7.17 13.67
CA THR A 323 13.41 7.04 15.10
C THR A 323 13.71 5.59 15.50
N ILE A 324 12.94 4.64 14.97
CA ILE A 324 13.11 3.20 15.22
C ILE A 324 14.50 2.72 14.75
N VAL A 325 14.98 3.20 13.59
CA VAL A 325 16.32 2.88 13.09
C VAL A 325 17.39 3.30 14.09
N VAL A 326 17.27 4.51 14.62
CA VAL A 326 18.23 5.03 15.61
C VAL A 326 18.16 4.20 16.89
N GLU A 327 16.96 3.92 17.42
CA GLU A 327 16.79 3.10 18.62
C GLU A 327 17.39 1.69 18.44
N MET A 328 17.11 1.01 17.35
CA MET A 328 17.71 -0.30 17.02
C MET A 328 19.25 -0.26 16.95
N SER A 329 19.80 0.84 16.40
CA SER A 329 21.25 1.02 16.36
C SER A 329 21.84 1.25 17.75
N LEU A 330 21.16 2.00 18.60
CA LEU A 330 21.58 2.22 19.99
C LEU A 330 21.48 0.95 20.84
N GLU A 331 20.56 0.03 20.49
CA GLU A 331 20.45 -1.32 21.06
C GLU A 331 21.56 -2.28 20.56
N GLY A 332 22.43 -1.84 19.65
CA GLY A 332 23.58 -2.60 19.17
C GLY A 332 23.32 -3.44 17.93
N LEU A 333 22.18 -3.28 17.24
CA LEU A 333 21.94 -3.99 15.97
C LEU A 333 22.81 -3.40 14.86
N SER A 334 23.34 -4.30 14.02
CA SER A 334 24.10 -3.90 12.83
C SER A 334 23.17 -3.28 11.77
N THR A 335 23.74 -2.40 10.92
CA THR A 335 23.03 -1.80 9.77
C THR A 335 22.29 -2.85 8.91
N GLN A 336 22.90 -4.03 8.69
CA GLN A 336 22.27 -5.11 7.92
C GLN A 336 21.08 -5.72 8.64
N GLN A 337 21.17 -5.92 9.95
CA GLN A 337 20.07 -6.44 10.75
C GLN A 337 18.91 -5.45 10.79
N ILE A 338 19.22 -4.16 10.97
CA ILE A 338 18.21 -3.09 10.93
C ILE A 338 17.55 -3.05 9.56
N ALA A 339 18.33 -3.02 8.48
CA ALA A 339 17.83 -2.98 7.11
C ALA A 339 16.82 -4.10 6.81
N ARG A 340 17.10 -5.32 7.26
CA ARG A 340 16.18 -6.46 7.12
C ARG A 340 14.88 -6.26 7.90
N ARG A 341 14.95 -5.71 9.11
CA ARG A 341 13.77 -5.53 9.99
C ARG A 341 12.84 -4.41 9.52
N ILE A 342 13.38 -3.41 8.82
CA ILE A 342 12.61 -2.24 8.36
C ILE A 342 12.36 -2.21 6.85
N PHE A 343 12.72 -3.28 6.13
CA PHE A 343 12.56 -3.40 4.67
C PHE A 343 13.27 -2.32 3.87
N HIS A 344 14.42 -1.86 4.35
CA HIS A 344 15.27 -0.86 3.69
C HIS A 344 16.58 -1.46 3.20
N THR A 345 17.32 -0.66 2.40
CA THR A 345 18.70 -1.01 2.06
C THR A 345 19.65 -0.60 3.18
N PRO A 346 20.79 -1.30 3.37
CA PRO A 346 21.80 -0.88 4.34
C PRO A 346 22.22 0.58 4.18
N GLU A 347 22.35 1.05 2.92
CA GLU A 347 22.73 2.45 2.63
C GLU A 347 21.66 3.45 3.10
N ALA A 348 20.38 3.07 3.06
CA ALA A 348 19.32 3.93 3.58
C ALA A 348 19.39 4.04 5.11
N VAL A 349 19.64 2.91 5.79
CA VAL A 349 19.86 2.88 7.24
C VAL A 349 21.06 3.74 7.63
N ASP A 350 22.19 3.58 6.94
CA ASP A 350 23.39 4.40 7.18
C ASP A 350 23.15 5.90 6.98
N ASN A 351 22.31 6.28 6.03
CA ASN A 351 21.92 7.67 5.84
C ASN A 351 21.12 8.23 7.01
N TYR A 352 20.21 7.42 7.59
CA TYR A 352 19.46 7.83 8.79
C TYR A 352 20.35 7.96 10.01
N LEU A 353 21.28 7.01 10.20
CA LEU A 353 22.25 7.05 11.30
C LEU A 353 23.21 8.23 11.17
N ARG A 354 23.74 8.49 9.97
CA ARG A 354 24.58 9.67 9.72
C ARG A 354 23.88 10.99 10.01
N LEU A 355 22.58 11.08 9.72
CA LEU A 355 21.82 12.27 10.08
C LEU A 355 21.73 12.43 11.61
N PHE A 356 21.47 11.33 12.32
CA PHE A 356 21.44 11.35 13.78
C PHE A 356 22.80 11.76 14.36
N ASP A 357 23.89 11.14 13.91
CA ASP A 357 25.24 11.50 14.34
C ASP A 357 25.56 12.98 14.09
N ARG A 358 25.17 13.54 12.93
CA ARG A 358 25.30 14.98 12.64
C ARG A 358 24.50 15.84 13.62
N VAL A 359 23.27 15.44 13.96
CA VAL A 359 22.48 16.19 14.94
C VAL A 359 23.11 16.14 16.34
N LEU A 360 23.71 15.01 16.73
CA LEU A 360 24.44 14.88 17.98
C LEU A 360 25.68 15.80 18.04
N VAL A 361 26.46 15.85 16.96
CA VAL A 361 27.60 16.78 16.86
C VAL A 361 27.14 18.24 16.99
N LEU A 362 26.09 18.62 16.27
CA LEU A 362 25.56 19.99 16.32
C LEU A 362 24.96 20.32 17.70
N ARG A 363 24.40 19.31 18.41
CA ARG A 363 23.95 19.45 19.81
C ARG A 363 25.13 19.68 20.76
N TYR A 364 26.21 18.95 20.58
CA TYR A 364 27.44 19.15 21.36
C TYR A 364 27.93 20.59 21.28
N PHE A 365 27.94 21.20 20.08
CA PHE A 365 28.25 22.61 19.88
C PHE A 365 27.09 23.57 20.23
N LYS A 366 26.06 23.11 20.94
CA LYS A 366 24.91 23.90 21.42
C LYS A 366 24.20 24.69 20.31
N MET A 367 24.21 24.16 19.08
CA MET A 367 23.59 24.83 17.94
C MET A 367 22.06 24.85 18.07
N PRO A 368 21.37 25.99 17.79
CA PRO A 368 19.91 26.03 17.85
C PRO A 368 19.25 25.15 16.78
N PRO A 369 18.10 24.50 17.05
CA PRO A 369 17.43 23.60 16.10
C PRO A 369 17.10 24.24 14.72
N LYS A 370 16.79 25.53 14.70
CA LYS A 370 16.55 26.29 13.46
C LYS A 370 17.79 26.35 12.57
N LEU A 371 18.98 26.46 13.15
CA LEU A 371 20.24 26.48 12.43
C LEU A 371 20.67 25.07 12.03
N MET A 372 20.44 24.04 12.88
CA MET A 372 20.62 22.64 12.53
C MET A 372 19.84 22.27 11.28
N ARG A 373 18.59 22.74 11.15
CA ARG A 373 17.78 22.58 9.93
C ARG A 373 18.50 23.12 8.68
N GLN A 374 19.10 24.30 8.77
CA GLN A 374 19.79 24.92 7.63
C GLN A 374 21.05 24.12 7.24
N VAL A 375 21.81 23.68 8.23
CA VAL A 375 23.05 22.92 8.03
C VAL A 375 22.80 21.52 7.48
N THR A 376 21.77 20.84 8.00
CA THR A 376 21.48 19.46 7.62
C THR A 376 20.57 19.33 6.39
N GLY A 377 19.81 20.40 6.04
CA GLY A 377 18.84 20.37 4.95
C GLY A 377 17.55 19.58 5.27
N HIS A 378 17.36 19.16 6.54
CA HIS A 378 16.22 18.36 6.96
C HIS A 378 15.13 19.18 7.66
N SER A 379 13.90 18.61 7.81
CA SER A 379 12.80 19.32 8.45
C SER A 379 13.06 19.56 9.96
N LEU A 380 12.54 20.68 10.49
CA LEU A 380 12.66 20.98 11.92
C LEU A 380 12.00 19.90 12.80
N ALA A 381 10.91 19.28 12.33
CA ALA A 381 10.25 18.17 13.03
C ALA A 381 11.20 16.99 13.21
N LEU A 382 11.92 16.58 12.18
CA LEU A 382 12.89 15.47 12.24
C LEU A 382 14.09 15.81 13.15
N ILE A 383 14.58 17.05 13.09
CA ILE A 383 15.65 17.50 14.00
C ILE A 383 15.18 17.41 15.46
N ASN A 384 13.98 17.89 15.77
CA ASN A 384 13.44 17.82 17.13
C ASN A 384 13.23 16.39 17.61
N GLU A 385 12.81 15.46 16.73
CA GLU A 385 12.72 14.03 17.07
C GLU A 385 14.10 13.44 17.42
N HIS A 386 15.12 13.75 16.62
CA HIS A 386 16.49 13.30 16.93
C HIS A 386 17.04 13.93 18.20
N LEU A 387 16.73 15.19 18.50
CA LEU A 387 17.10 15.82 19.74
C LEU A 387 16.40 15.17 20.96
N ALA A 388 15.12 14.83 20.85
CA ALA A 388 14.40 14.12 21.91
C ALA A 388 15.00 12.72 22.18
N LEU A 389 15.39 11.99 21.10
CA LEU A 389 16.14 10.73 21.26
C LEU A 389 17.49 10.94 21.92
N ALA A 390 18.21 12.00 21.52
CA ALA A 390 19.48 12.33 22.11
C ALA A 390 19.36 12.66 23.61
N GLU A 391 18.31 13.35 24.02
CA GLU A 391 18.02 13.62 25.45
C GLU A 391 17.70 12.34 26.22
N LYS A 392 16.94 11.42 25.61
CA LYS A 392 16.58 10.14 26.20
C LYS A 392 17.79 9.24 26.44
N HIS A 393 18.70 9.14 25.46
CA HIS A 393 19.80 8.16 25.47
C HIS A 393 21.14 8.74 25.96
N PHE A 394 21.32 10.06 25.86
CA PHE A 394 22.55 10.76 26.28
C PHE A 394 22.21 11.91 27.23
N PRO A 395 21.84 11.59 28.50
CA PRO A 395 21.44 12.61 29.46
C PRO A 395 22.61 13.50 29.91
N SER A 396 23.86 12.99 29.85
CA SER A 396 25.04 13.77 30.17
C SER A 396 25.87 14.09 28.92
N GLU A 397 26.66 15.17 28.98
CA GLU A 397 27.59 15.55 27.91
C GLU A 397 28.69 14.50 27.74
N LYS A 398 29.09 13.83 28.82
CA LYS A 398 30.05 12.74 28.78
C LYS A 398 29.53 11.55 27.98
N ASP A 399 28.30 11.10 28.23
CA ASP A 399 27.71 9.99 27.47
C ASP A 399 27.65 10.28 25.96
N LEU A 400 27.35 11.55 25.61
CA LEU A 400 27.33 12.02 24.26
C LEU A 400 28.72 11.97 23.60
N VAL A 401 29.75 12.47 24.29
CA VAL A 401 31.13 12.47 23.83
C VAL A 401 31.64 11.04 23.67
N ASP A 402 31.41 10.18 24.66
CA ASP A 402 31.82 8.76 24.60
C ASP A 402 31.18 8.04 23.40
N TYR A 403 29.91 8.28 23.15
CA TYR A 403 29.24 7.74 21.96
C TYR A 403 29.84 8.24 20.64
N LEU A 404 30.04 9.56 20.51
CA LEU A 404 30.58 10.16 19.29
C LEU A 404 32.01 9.70 19.03
N THR A 405 32.84 9.60 20.06
CA THR A 405 34.22 9.10 19.98
C THR A 405 34.24 7.62 19.50
N ASN A 406 33.35 6.78 20.03
CA ASN A 406 33.21 5.39 19.58
C ASN A 406 32.73 5.27 18.12
N ARG A 407 32.08 6.30 17.58
CA ARG A 407 31.67 6.41 16.17
C ARG A 407 32.75 7.03 15.28
N GLY A 408 33.95 7.32 15.83
CA GLY A 408 35.09 7.89 15.09
C GLY A 408 34.97 9.39 14.87
N VAL A 409 34.18 10.09 15.67
CA VAL A 409 34.13 11.56 15.65
C VAL A 409 35.17 12.10 16.61
N GLU A 410 36.19 12.75 16.06
CA GLU A 410 37.20 13.47 16.87
C GLU A 410 36.60 14.82 17.31
N LEU A 411 36.31 14.94 18.60
CA LEU A 411 35.89 16.19 19.20
C LEU A 411 37.12 16.83 19.86
N GLU A 412 37.55 17.98 19.37
CA GLU A 412 38.55 18.79 20.07
C GLU A 412 37.91 19.26 21.39
N MET A 413 38.39 18.70 22.47
CA MET A 413 38.03 19.17 23.82
C MET A 413 38.86 20.43 24.07
N ASP A 414 38.24 21.61 24.04
CA ASP A 414 38.84 22.81 24.58
C ASP A 414 39.18 22.55 26.05
N GLN A 415 40.47 22.58 26.37
CA GLN A 415 41.02 22.42 27.71
C GLN A 415 40.71 23.61 28.60
#